data_2590e5a96dd62da6f6364d33e0c17f1b
#
_entry.id   2590e5a96dd62da6f6364d33e0c17f1b
#
_cell.length_a   1.000
_cell.length_b   1.000
_cell.length_c   1.000
_cell.angle_alpha   90.00
_cell.angle_beta   90.00
_cell.angle_gamma   90.00
#
_symmetry.space_group_name_H-M   'P 1'
#
loop_
_entity.id
_entity.type
_entity.pdbx_description
1 polymer ?
#
loop_
_entity_poly.entity_id
_entity_poly.type
_entity_poly.pdbx_seq_one_letter_code
_entity_poly.pdbx_strand_id
1 'polypeptide(L)'
;MKIVFMSDVHGVPSMLKAALSAADSLGYDRLVLLGDLLYHGPRNGVPNFYDPVEVAKTLNKLGDKIVAVRGNCDAEVDQMMFEFPMMGDYAVLDAGKETFFLTHGHLWNENRLPPLGMGTVLAHGHTHVPELKRLDCGLTIFNPGSVSLPKGGSARSFGYFDGERLCHIGF
;
A
#
# COMPACT_ATOMS: atom_id res chain seq x y z
N MET A 1 13.65 -2.93 -11.47
CA MET A 1 13.02 -3.56 -10.27
C MET A 1 11.53 -3.49 -10.44
N LYS A 2 10.83 -4.62 -10.24
CA LYS A 2 9.36 -4.71 -10.28
C LYS A 2 8.79 -4.59 -8.88
N ILE A 3 7.74 -3.79 -8.70
CA ILE A 3 7.18 -3.46 -7.38
C ILE A 3 5.67 -3.61 -7.40
N VAL A 4 5.13 -4.31 -6.39
CA VAL A 4 3.70 -4.35 -6.10
C VAL A 4 3.42 -3.41 -4.94
N PHE A 5 2.35 -2.61 -5.04
CA PHE A 5 1.88 -1.69 -3.99
C PHE A 5 0.50 -2.12 -3.51
N MET A 6 0.37 -2.44 -2.23
CA MET A 6 -0.91 -2.76 -1.60
C MET A 6 -1.17 -1.83 -0.42
N SER A 7 -2.42 -1.51 -0.16
CA SER A 7 -2.84 -0.65 0.94
C SER A 7 -4.22 -1.06 1.45
N ASP A 8 -4.52 -0.65 2.68
CA ASP A 8 -5.87 -0.71 3.24
C ASP A 8 -6.46 -2.15 3.19
N VAL A 9 -5.69 -3.11 3.75
CA VAL A 9 -6.03 -4.54 3.86
C VAL A 9 -7.08 -4.79 4.95
N HIS A 10 -7.01 -4.02 6.04
CA HIS A 10 -8.00 -4.01 7.12
C HIS A 10 -8.40 -5.39 7.64
N GLY A 11 -7.44 -6.29 7.80
CA GLY A 11 -7.64 -7.59 8.42
C GLY A 11 -8.46 -8.60 7.59
N VAL A 12 -8.53 -8.46 6.27
CA VAL A 12 -9.29 -9.36 5.38
C VAL A 12 -8.36 -10.28 4.58
N PRO A 13 -8.02 -11.48 5.10
CA PRO A 13 -7.03 -12.37 4.49
C PRO A 13 -7.44 -12.92 3.14
N SER A 14 -8.74 -13.13 2.89
CA SER A 14 -9.21 -13.64 1.60
C SER A 14 -8.88 -12.69 0.44
N MET A 15 -9.07 -11.39 0.66
CA MET A 15 -8.77 -10.36 -0.35
C MET A 15 -7.26 -10.17 -0.51
N LEU A 16 -6.50 -10.20 0.59
CA LEU A 16 -5.04 -10.17 0.53
C LEU A 16 -4.48 -11.35 -0.29
N LYS A 17 -4.96 -12.57 -0.04
CA LYS A 17 -4.52 -13.76 -0.79
C LYS A 17 -4.88 -13.67 -2.27
N ALA A 18 -6.06 -13.15 -2.61
CA ALA A 18 -6.44 -12.92 -4.01
C ALA A 18 -5.51 -11.91 -4.70
N ALA A 19 -5.23 -10.78 -4.03
CA ALA A 19 -4.30 -9.78 -4.54
C ALA A 19 -2.88 -10.33 -4.71
N LEU A 20 -2.36 -11.08 -3.73
CA LEU A 20 -1.04 -11.71 -3.80
C LEU A 20 -0.97 -12.73 -4.95
N SER A 21 -2.00 -13.55 -5.13
CA SER A 21 -2.06 -14.51 -6.24
C SER A 21 -2.02 -13.83 -7.61
N ALA A 22 -2.75 -12.71 -7.76
CA ALA A 22 -2.68 -11.92 -8.99
C ALA A 22 -1.30 -11.28 -9.18
N ALA A 23 -0.69 -10.75 -8.12
CA ALA A 23 0.64 -10.16 -8.14
C ALA A 23 1.74 -11.19 -8.48
N ASP A 24 1.66 -12.40 -7.93
CA ASP A 24 2.60 -13.50 -8.21
C ASP A 24 2.63 -13.86 -9.69
N SER A 25 1.48 -13.78 -10.38
CA SER A 25 1.38 -14.02 -11.82
C SER A 25 2.13 -12.99 -12.67
N LEU A 26 2.33 -11.77 -12.15
CA LEU A 26 3.08 -10.68 -12.81
C LEU A 26 4.59 -10.76 -12.49
N GLY A 27 4.92 -11.38 -11.36
CA GLY A 27 6.27 -11.40 -10.78
C GLY A 27 6.68 -10.04 -10.21
N TYR A 28 7.30 -10.02 -9.03
CA TYR A 28 7.78 -8.80 -8.40
C TYR A 28 8.98 -9.05 -7.50
N ASP A 29 9.81 -8.02 -7.36
CA ASP A 29 11.00 -8.03 -6.51
C ASP A 29 10.70 -7.50 -5.11
N ARG A 30 9.76 -6.54 -4.99
CA ARG A 30 9.35 -5.90 -3.73
C ARG A 30 7.84 -5.80 -3.62
N LEU A 31 7.35 -5.99 -2.39
CA LEU A 31 5.97 -5.72 -1.98
C LEU A 31 5.98 -4.50 -1.06
N VAL A 32 5.39 -3.41 -1.51
CA VAL A 32 5.19 -2.20 -0.73
C VAL A 32 3.83 -2.25 -0.07
N LEU A 33 3.80 -2.10 1.25
CA LEU A 33 2.58 -2.01 2.06
C LEU A 33 2.42 -0.58 2.58
N LEU A 34 1.37 0.10 2.14
CA LEU A 34 1.14 1.50 2.46
C LEU A 34 0.24 1.71 3.70
N GLY A 35 0.19 0.73 4.60
CA GLY A 35 -0.47 0.84 5.90
C GLY A 35 -1.91 0.35 5.95
N ASP A 36 -2.51 0.47 7.13
CA ASP A 36 -3.85 -0.02 7.49
C ASP A 36 -4.01 -1.52 7.22
N LEU A 37 -3.10 -2.33 7.83
CA LEU A 37 -2.97 -3.73 7.50
C LEU A 37 -3.93 -4.63 8.30
N LEU A 38 -4.03 -4.43 9.63
CA LEU A 38 -4.76 -5.35 10.52
C LEU A 38 -6.10 -4.81 10.99
N TYR A 39 -6.12 -3.61 11.58
CA TYR A 39 -7.33 -3.06 12.17
C TYR A 39 -8.29 -2.51 11.10
N HIS A 40 -9.57 -2.87 11.24
CA HIS A 40 -10.60 -2.46 10.27
C HIS A 40 -10.90 -0.95 10.28
N GLY A 41 -10.49 -0.24 11.34
CA GLY A 41 -10.78 1.18 11.56
C GLY A 41 -12.19 1.41 12.12
N PRO A 42 -12.35 2.41 13.00
CA PRO A 42 -13.62 2.60 13.75
C PRO A 42 -14.79 3.03 12.87
N ARG A 43 -14.52 3.54 11.66
CA ARG A 43 -15.55 4.05 10.73
C ARG A 43 -16.01 3.03 9.69
N ASN A 44 -15.28 1.92 9.52
CA ASN A 44 -15.58 0.95 8.45
C ASN A 44 -16.50 -0.19 8.91
N GLY A 45 -16.73 -0.34 10.23
CA GLY A 45 -17.32 -1.55 10.77
C GLY A 45 -16.39 -2.75 10.63
N VAL A 46 -16.77 -3.91 11.16
CA VAL A 46 -15.99 -5.15 11.03
C VAL A 46 -16.29 -5.78 9.67
N PRO A 47 -15.30 -5.94 8.79
CA PRO A 47 -15.52 -6.58 7.48
C PRO A 47 -15.92 -8.04 7.62
N ASN A 48 -16.63 -8.57 6.63
CA ASN A 48 -16.84 -10.01 6.53
C ASN A 48 -15.49 -10.73 6.39
N PHE A 49 -15.36 -11.89 7.05
CA PHE A 49 -14.12 -12.69 7.07
C PHE A 49 -12.91 -11.95 7.66
N TYR A 50 -13.16 -11.06 8.64
CA TYR A 50 -12.10 -10.36 9.37
C TYR A 50 -11.27 -11.35 10.20
N ASP A 51 -10.00 -11.48 9.86
CA ASP A 51 -9.01 -12.30 10.58
C ASP A 51 -7.62 -11.64 10.47
N PRO A 52 -7.29 -10.67 11.35
CA PRO A 52 -6.01 -9.97 11.31
C PRO A 52 -4.82 -10.89 11.60
N VAL A 53 -5.02 -11.96 12.38
CA VAL A 53 -3.95 -12.94 12.68
C VAL A 53 -3.54 -13.67 11.39
N GLU A 54 -4.50 -14.07 10.56
CA GLU A 54 -4.21 -14.74 9.30
C GLU A 54 -3.59 -13.78 8.28
N VAL A 55 -3.93 -12.49 8.30
CA VAL A 55 -3.24 -11.45 7.51
C VAL A 55 -1.77 -11.38 7.90
N ALA A 56 -1.47 -11.26 9.19
CA ALA A 56 -0.09 -11.20 9.69
C ALA A 56 0.70 -12.45 9.31
N LYS A 57 0.15 -13.65 9.52
CA LYS A 57 0.80 -14.92 9.11
C LYS A 57 1.07 -14.99 7.60
N THR A 58 0.16 -14.44 6.79
CA THR A 58 0.32 -14.44 5.33
C THR A 58 1.47 -13.52 4.92
N LEU A 59 1.53 -12.31 5.47
CA LEU A 59 2.55 -11.32 5.13
C LEU A 59 3.94 -11.71 5.67
N ASN A 60 4.04 -12.30 6.87
CA ASN A 60 5.33 -12.72 7.44
C ASN A 60 6.09 -13.72 6.55
N LYS A 61 5.39 -14.52 5.75
CA LYS A 61 6.03 -15.43 4.77
C LYS A 61 6.78 -14.70 3.64
N LEU A 62 6.53 -13.40 3.47
CA LEU A 62 7.09 -12.55 2.40
C LEU A 62 8.03 -11.47 2.96
N GLY A 63 8.44 -11.60 4.24
CA GLY A 63 9.10 -10.53 4.99
C GLY A 63 10.35 -9.94 4.32
N ASP A 64 11.16 -10.74 3.66
CA ASP A 64 12.37 -10.33 2.94
C ASP A 64 12.09 -9.42 1.72
N LYS A 65 10.89 -9.47 1.18
CA LYS A 65 10.46 -8.62 0.05
C LYS A 65 9.71 -7.37 0.47
N ILE A 66 9.29 -7.27 1.73
CA ILE A 66 8.38 -6.21 2.19
C ILE A 66 9.12 -4.91 2.50
N VAL A 67 8.52 -3.81 2.04
CA VAL A 67 8.77 -2.44 2.52
C VAL A 67 7.43 -1.91 3.00
N ALA A 68 7.32 -1.59 4.28
CA ALA A 68 6.05 -1.16 4.85
C ALA A 68 6.14 0.21 5.53
N VAL A 69 5.04 0.94 5.52
CA VAL A 69 4.85 2.19 6.27
C VAL A 69 3.56 2.10 7.09
N ARG A 70 3.50 2.86 8.16
CA ARG A 70 2.38 2.89 9.09
C ARG A 70 1.18 3.63 8.52
N GLY A 71 -0.01 3.03 8.63
CA GLY A 71 -1.28 3.70 8.44
C GLY A 71 -1.81 4.37 9.71
N ASN A 72 -2.95 5.03 9.60
CA ASN A 72 -3.59 5.68 10.75
C ASN A 72 -4.33 4.68 11.66
N CYS A 73 -4.62 3.50 11.18
CA CYS A 73 -5.22 2.43 11.97
C CYS A 73 -4.18 1.45 12.56
N ASP A 74 -2.91 1.56 12.16
CA ASP A 74 -1.84 0.69 12.66
C ASP A 74 -1.28 1.22 14.00
N ALA A 75 -1.04 0.33 14.95
CA ALA A 75 -0.54 0.62 16.29
C ALA A 75 0.71 -0.20 16.62
N GLU A 76 1.40 0.17 17.70
CA GLU A 76 2.59 -0.57 18.15
C GLU A 76 2.30 -2.05 18.42
N VAL A 77 1.07 -2.39 18.84
CA VAL A 77 0.67 -3.78 19.04
C VAL A 77 0.63 -4.58 17.72
N ASP A 78 0.36 -3.91 16.60
CA ASP A 78 0.36 -4.56 15.29
C ASP A 78 1.79 -4.93 14.86
N GLN A 79 2.79 -4.09 15.21
CA GLN A 79 4.20 -4.43 14.97
C GLN A 79 4.60 -5.74 15.67
N MET A 80 3.99 -6.09 16.81
CA MET A 80 4.27 -7.36 17.50
C MET A 80 3.79 -8.59 16.71
N MET A 81 2.90 -8.40 15.74
CA MET A 81 2.39 -9.45 14.86
C MET A 81 3.24 -9.66 13.61
N PHE A 82 4.09 -8.67 13.26
CA PHE A 82 4.90 -8.68 12.04
C PHE A 82 6.38 -8.87 12.33
N GLU A 83 7.04 -9.70 11.51
CA GLU A 83 8.49 -9.96 11.55
C GLU A 83 9.30 -8.90 10.79
N PHE A 84 8.64 -8.04 10.01
CA PHE A 84 9.24 -6.92 9.28
C PHE A 84 8.86 -5.58 9.93
N PRO A 85 9.71 -4.54 9.83
CA PRO A 85 9.39 -3.22 10.34
C PRO A 85 8.25 -2.57 9.55
N MET A 86 7.26 -1.98 10.24
CA MET A 86 6.12 -1.34 9.60
C MET A 86 5.73 0.02 10.18
N MET A 87 6.37 0.47 11.27
CA MET A 87 5.94 1.65 12.02
C MET A 87 6.55 2.97 11.57
N GLY A 88 7.25 3.00 10.43
CA GLY A 88 7.73 4.25 9.83
C GLY A 88 6.58 5.06 9.22
N ASP A 89 6.54 6.37 9.48
CA ASP A 89 5.53 7.26 8.87
C ASP A 89 5.75 7.42 7.36
N TYR A 90 6.96 7.18 6.89
CA TYR A 90 7.35 7.17 5.49
C TYR A 90 8.58 6.29 5.26
N ALA A 91 8.78 5.94 3.99
CA ALA A 91 10.02 5.34 3.49
C ALA A 91 10.33 5.92 2.10
N VAL A 92 11.59 5.83 1.70
CA VAL A 92 12.00 6.19 0.33
C VAL A 92 12.54 4.94 -0.34
N LEU A 93 12.03 4.63 -1.53
CA LEU A 93 12.45 3.49 -2.33
C LEU A 93 12.93 3.98 -3.69
N ASP A 94 14.21 3.78 -3.97
CA ASP A 94 14.79 4.04 -5.29
C ASP A 94 14.65 2.77 -6.15
N ALA A 95 13.92 2.90 -7.24
CA ALA A 95 13.72 1.84 -8.23
C ALA A 95 14.59 2.03 -9.50
N GLY A 96 15.55 2.92 -9.46
CA GLY A 96 16.47 3.26 -10.53
C GLY A 96 15.93 4.38 -11.44
N LYS A 97 14.87 4.15 -12.20
CA LYS A 97 14.25 5.20 -13.04
C LYS A 97 13.30 6.10 -12.25
N GLU A 98 12.67 5.56 -11.21
CA GLU A 98 11.69 6.25 -10.37
C GLU A 98 12.13 6.19 -8.91
N THR A 99 11.92 7.27 -8.20
CA THR A 99 12.02 7.34 -6.75
C THR A 99 10.62 7.44 -6.15
N PHE A 100 10.30 6.52 -5.25
CA PHE A 100 9.01 6.49 -4.56
C PHE A 100 9.16 7.02 -3.14
N PHE A 101 8.38 8.04 -2.79
CA PHE A 101 8.14 8.43 -1.41
C PHE A 101 6.87 7.70 -0.96
N LEU A 102 7.05 6.73 -0.06
CA LEU A 102 6.02 5.85 0.44
C LEU A 102 5.45 6.43 1.73
N THR A 103 4.15 6.56 1.82
CA THR A 103 3.44 7.00 3.03
C THR A 103 2.03 6.42 3.01
N HIS A 104 1.30 6.52 4.12
CA HIS A 104 -0.10 6.06 4.10
C HIS A 104 -1.05 7.11 3.50
N GLY A 105 -0.80 8.39 3.64
CA GLY A 105 -1.66 9.46 3.12
C GLY A 105 -2.35 10.31 4.19
N HIS A 106 -2.38 9.88 5.44
CA HIS A 106 -2.97 10.66 6.54
C HIS A 106 -2.08 11.81 7.02
N LEU A 107 -0.75 11.69 6.85
CA LEU A 107 0.22 12.74 7.21
C LEU A 107 0.67 13.54 5.98
N TRP A 108 0.99 12.86 4.89
CA TRP A 108 1.49 13.40 3.64
C TRP A 108 0.61 12.93 2.49
N ASN A 109 0.14 13.86 1.67
CA ASN A 109 -0.73 13.62 0.52
C ASN A 109 -0.65 14.83 -0.43
N GLU A 110 -1.49 14.87 -1.47
CA GLU A 110 -1.48 15.98 -2.44
C GLU A 110 -1.76 17.36 -1.84
N ASN A 111 -2.52 17.43 -0.73
CA ASN A 111 -2.85 18.69 -0.04
C ASN A 111 -1.77 19.10 0.99
N ARG A 112 -0.86 18.17 1.33
CA ARG A 112 0.26 18.37 2.24
C ARG A 112 1.47 17.62 1.72
N LEU A 113 2.11 18.17 0.72
CA LEU A 113 3.29 17.58 0.10
C LEU A 113 4.52 17.72 1.02
N PRO A 114 5.31 16.66 1.18
CA PRO A 114 6.65 16.78 1.76
C PRO A 114 7.59 17.46 0.75
N PRO A 115 8.76 17.97 1.18
CA PRO A 115 9.74 18.58 0.28
C PRO A 115 10.43 17.51 -0.58
N LEU A 116 9.84 17.19 -1.72
CA LEU A 116 10.32 16.18 -2.67
C LEU A 116 10.89 16.81 -3.94
N GLY A 117 11.89 16.15 -4.52
CA GLY A 117 12.43 16.51 -5.83
C GLY A 117 11.44 16.23 -6.96
N MET A 118 11.54 16.99 -8.05
CA MET A 118 10.78 16.73 -9.29
C MET A 118 11.03 15.30 -9.77
N GLY A 119 9.99 14.67 -10.31
CA GLY A 119 10.03 13.30 -10.79
C GLY A 119 9.76 12.24 -9.72
N THR A 120 9.69 12.62 -8.42
CA THR A 120 9.34 11.66 -7.37
C THR A 120 7.86 11.26 -7.46
N VAL A 121 7.59 9.98 -7.23
CA VAL A 121 6.24 9.43 -7.07
C VAL A 121 5.90 9.42 -5.58
N LEU A 122 4.91 10.20 -5.15
CA LEU A 122 4.33 10.09 -3.82
C LEU A 122 3.26 8.99 -3.86
N ALA A 123 3.60 7.82 -3.30
CA ALA A 123 2.70 6.69 -3.23
C ALA A 123 2.02 6.62 -1.86
N HIS A 124 0.69 6.59 -1.83
CA HIS A 124 -0.10 6.55 -0.60
C HIS A 124 -1.39 5.75 -0.74
N GLY A 125 -2.02 5.37 0.37
CA GLY A 125 -3.32 4.73 0.47
C GLY A 125 -4.38 5.64 1.09
N HIS A 126 -4.98 5.20 2.19
CA HIS A 126 -5.87 5.95 3.08
C HIS A 126 -7.25 6.31 2.50
N THR A 127 -7.31 6.82 1.27
CA THR A 127 -8.59 7.21 0.66
C THR A 127 -9.38 6.00 0.16
N HIS A 128 -8.72 4.86 -0.05
CA HIS A 128 -9.24 3.63 -0.67
C HIS A 128 -9.71 3.82 -2.12
N VAL A 129 -9.30 4.91 -2.76
CA VAL A 129 -9.65 5.23 -4.15
C VAL A 129 -8.38 5.20 -4.99
N PRO A 130 -8.32 4.41 -6.06
CA PRO A 130 -7.14 4.37 -6.93
C PRO A 130 -6.94 5.71 -7.63
N GLU A 131 -5.70 6.18 -7.64
CA GLU A 131 -5.33 7.44 -8.27
C GLU A 131 -3.93 7.35 -8.91
N LEU A 132 -3.79 7.93 -10.09
CA LEU A 132 -2.51 8.17 -10.75
C LEU A 132 -2.61 9.49 -11.50
N LYS A 133 -1.96 10.52 -10.97
CA LYS A 133 -1.96 11.85 -11.61
C LYS A 133 -0.61 12.55 -11.45
N ARG A 134 -0.24 13.35 -12.42
CA ARG A 134 0.92 14.23 -12.36
C ARG A 134 0.48 15.64 -11.93
N LEU A 135 1.21 16.20 -10.98
CA LEU A 135 0.99 17.57 -10.52
C LEU A 135 1.84 18.57 -11.33
N ASP A 136 1.43 19.84 -11.33
CA ASP A 136 2.16 20.93 -12.02
C ASP A 136 3.58 21.13 -11.45
N CYS A 137 3.80 20.80 -10.18
CA CYS A 137 5.14 20.83 -9.55
C CYS A 137 6.06 19.68 -9.99
N GLY A 138 5.61 18.80 -10.89
CA GLY A 138 6.40 17.70 -11.44
C GLY A 138 6.41 16.42 -10.60
N LEU A 139 5.69 16.37 -9.48
CA LEU A 139 5.47 15.13 -8.70
C LEU A 139 4.36 14.28 -9.34
N THR A 140 4.43 12.99 -9.12
CA THR A 140 3.34 12.08 -9.43
C THR A 140 2.68 11.60 -8.15
N ILE A 141 1.36 11.71 -8.05
CA ILE A 141 0.56 11.10 -6.98
C ILE A 141 0.12 9.73 -7.43
N PHE A 142 0.31 8.74 -6.57
CA PHE A 142 -0.13 7.38 -6.81
C PHE A 142 -0.82 6.79 -5.59
N ASN A 143 -2.03 6.29 -5.77
CA ASN A 143 -2.76 5.52 -4.77
C ASN A 143 -3.17 4.19 -5.38
N PRO A 144 -2.76 3.03 -4.83
CA PRO A 144 -3.10 1.73 -5.40
C PRO A 144 -4.58 1.36 -5.24
N GLY A 145 -5.37 2.15 -4.50
CA GLY A 145 -6.69 1.77 -4.03
C GLY A 145 -6.64 0.92 -2.77
N SER A 146 -7.72 0.22 -2.47
CA SER A 146 -7.77 -0.70 -1.33
C SER A 146 -7.89 -2.14 -1.79
N VAL A 147 -7.13 -3.02 -1.12
CA VAL A 147 -7.20 -4.46 -1.33
C VAL A 147 -8.56 -5.03 -0.89
N SER A 148 -9.15 -4.50 0.18
CA SER A 148 -10.36 -5.11 0.77
C SER A 148 -11.59 -4.22 0.81
N LEU A 149 -11.42 -2.91 1.04
CA LEU A 149 -12.49 -1.96 1.30
C LEU A 149 -12.48 -0.78 0.30
N PRO A 150 -12.65 -1.00 -1.01
CA PRO A 150 -12.64 0.08 -1.99
C PRO A 150 -13.75 1.09 -1.71
N LYS A 151 -13.50 2.36 -2.04
CA LYS A 151 -14.43 3.48 -1.87
C LYS A 151 -14.65 4.20 -3.20
N GLY A 152 -15.59 5.15 -3.22
CA GLY A 152 -15.87 5.96 -4.41
C GLY A 152 -16.40 5.16 -5.62
N GLY A 153 -16.95 3.96 -5.41
CA GLY A 153 -17.41 3.09 -6.49
C GLY A 153 -16.27 2.38 -7.24
N SER A 154 -15.04 2.47 -6.77
CA SER A 154 -13.90 1.77 -7.39
C SER A 154 -13.93 0.26 -7.11
N ALA A 155 -13.30 -0.51 -8.00
CA ALA A 155 -13.03 -1.92 -7.77
C ALA A 155 -11.87 -2.09 -6.78
N ARG A 156 -11.70 -3.32 -6.24
CA ARG A 156 -10.50 -3.71 -5.52
C ARG A 156 -9.30 -3.67 -6.45
N SER A 157 -8.21 -3.12 -5.96
CA SER A 157 -7.01 -2.96 -6.79
C SER A 157 -5.74 -2.94 -5.95
N PHE A 158 -4.63 -3.15 -6.64
CA PHE A 158 -3.29 -2.90 -6.16
C PHE A 158 -2.49 -2.18 -7.27
N GLY A 159 -1.36 -1.60 -6.90
CA GLY A 159 -0.46 -0.95 -7.84
C GLY A 159 0.62 -1.90 -8.34
N TYR A 160 1.07 -1.71 -9.57
CA TYR A 160 2.18 -2.44 -10.15
C TYR A 160 3.11 -1.50 -10.92
N PHE A 161 4.39 -1.57 -10.59
CA PHE A 161 5.47 -0.95 -11.35
C PHE A 161 6.32 -2.05 -11.98
N ASP A 162 6.39 -2.08 -13.30
CA ASP A 162 7.11 -3.12 -14.06
C ASP A 162 8.62 -2.83 -14.24
N GLY A 163 9.09 -1.70 -13.72
CA GLY A 163 10.43 -1.14 -13.92
C GLY A 163 10.45 0.06 -14.86
N GLU A 164 9.35 0.31 -15.55
CA GLU A 164 9.19 1.44 -16.48
C GLU A 164 7.85 2.18 -16.31
N ARG A 165 6.77 1.44 -16.08
CA ARG A 165 5.41 1.95 -16.00
C ARG A 165 4.74 1.60 -14.69
N LEU A 166 4.02 2.57 -14.15
CA LEU A 166 3.19 2.43 -12.96
C LEU A 166 1.73 2.35 -13.38
N CYS A 167 0.98 1.35 -12.88
CA CYS A 167 -0.42 1.14 -13.22
C CYS A 167 -1.21 0.51 -12.07
N HIS A 168 -2.52 0.49 -12.21
CA HIS A 168 -3.44 -0.22 -11.32
C HIS A 168 -3.80 -1.57 -11.91
N ILE A 169 -3.90 -2.59 -11.05
CA ILE A 169 -4.37 -3.94 -11.37
C ILE A 169 -5.61 -4.21 -10.53
N GLY A 170 -6.74 -4.45 -11.18
CA GLY A 170 -7.96 -4.93 -10.55
C GLY A 170 -7.95 -6.46 -10.40
N PHE A 171 -8.64 -6.99 -9.38
CA PHE A 171 -8.69 -8.44 -9.11
C PHE A 171 -10.01 -8.86 -8.44
#